data_7e17531a9fb5179286ae0bc5bf258f32
#
_entry.id   7e17531a9fb5179286ae0bc5bf258f32
#
_cell.length_a   1.000
_cell.length_b   1.000
_cell.length_c   1.000
_cell.angle_alpha   90.00
_cell.angle_beta   90.00
_cell.angle_gamma   90.00
#
_symmetry.space_group_name_H-M   'P 1'
#
loop_
_entity.id
_entity.type
_entity.pdbx_description
1 polymer ?
#
loop_
_entity_poly.entity_id
_entity_poly.type
_entity_poly.pdbx_seq_one_letter_code
_entity_poly.pdbx_strand_id
1 'polypeptide(L)'
;MIEVPSAAILADQLAREVDFFSIGTNDLVQYTLAVDRDNDLVNHLYEPLNPAVLRLIKNVVRVAKDAGKPVTLCGEMAGTPAYIPLLVGMGLTDLSMNPSSLLEAKKTIRDMVFKNWQSVARTACDLDSPEEINKLIASENERIGLQS
;
A
#
# COMPACT_ATOMS: atom_id res chain seq x y z
N MET A 1 -5.72 13.02 6.77
CA MET A 1 -4.99 11.73 6.59
C MET A 1 -6.00 10.59 6.69
N ILE A 2 -5.80 9.53 5.94
CA ILE A 2 -6.58 8.28 6.00
C ILE A 2 -5.72 7.24 6.72
N GLU A 3 -6.01 6.98 7.98
CA GLU A 3 -5.21 6.09 8.84
C GLU A 3 -6.07 5.23 9.78
N VAL A 4 -7.40 5.32 9.62
CA VAL A 4 -8.34 4.43 10.30
C VAL A 4 -9.30 3.82 9.27
N PRO A 5 -9.78 2.58 9.49
CA PRO A 5 -10.66 1.87 8.54
C PRO A 5 -11.93 2.66 8.21
N SER A 6 -12.52 3.32 9.18
CA SER A 6 -13.75 4.13 8.98
C SER A 6 -13.53 5.27 7.98
N ALA A 7 -12.39 5.97 8.04
CA ALA A 7 -12.05 7.02 7.08
C ALA A 7 -11.81 6.45 5.67
N ALA A 8 -11.16 5.28 5.58
CA ALA A 8 -10.94 4.62 4.29
C ALA A 8 -12.26 4.14 3.65
N ILE A 9 -13.23 3.69 4.46
CA ILE A 9 -14.56 3.28 3.99
C ILE A 9 -15.36 4.49 3.51
N LEU A 10 -15.31 5.61 4.22
CA LEU A 10 -16.02 6.85 3.92
C LEU A 10 -15.22 7.82 3.02
N ALA A 11 -14.22 7.33 2.32
CA ALA A 11 -13.36 8.16 1.48
C ALA A 11 -14.15 8.96 0.42
N ASP A 12 -15.25 8.43 -0.11
CA ASP A 12 -16.13 9.11 -1.08
C ASP A 12 -16.83 10.34 -0.48
N GLN A 13 -17.21 10.30 0.78
CA GLN A 13 -17.76 11.46 1.48
C GLN A 13 -16.67 12.49 1.76
N LEU A 14 -15.51 12.03 2.26
CA LEU A 14 -14.37 12.89 2.54
C LEU A 14 -13.83 13.57 1.28
N ALA A 15 -13.89 12.91 0.11
CA ALA A 15 -13.44 13.47 -1.16
C ALA A 15 -14.16 14.77 -1.55
N ARG A 16 -15.35 15.03 -1.02
CA ARG A 16 -16.12 16.26 -1.28
C ARG A 16 -15.57 17.46 -0.51
N GLU A 17 -14.87 17.20 0.61
CA GLU A 17 -14.44 18.22 1.57
C GLU A 17 -12.92 18.48 1.54
N VAL A 18 -12.13 17.56 0.94
CA VAL A 18 -10.67 17.66 0.96
C VAL A 18 -10.08 17.99 -0.40
N ASP A 19 -8.88 18.56 -0.42
CA ASP A 19 -8.13 18.84 -1.63
C ASP A 19 -7.28 17.66 -2.09
N PHE A 20 -6.83 16.81 -1.15
CA PHE A 20 -6.04 15.62 -1.42
C PHE A 20 -6.17 14.60 -0.28
N PHE A 21 -5.74 13.37 -0.53
CA PHE A 21 -5.61 12.32 0.48
C PHE A 21 -4.15 12.02 0.80
N SER A 22 -3.88 11.70 2.07
CA SER A 22 -2.65 11.06 2.50
C SER A 22 -3.01 9.78 3.26
N ILE A 23 -2.51 8.63 2.81
CA ILE A 23 -2.76 7.33 3.45
C ILE A 23 -1.63 7.05 4.43
N GLY A 24 -1.93 7.01 5.73
CA GLY A 24 -1.00 6.67 6.81
C GLY A 24 -1.02 5.18 7.07
N THR A 25 -0.13 4.42 6.42
CA THR A 25 -0.20 2.95 6.42
C THR A 25 0.10 2.34 7.79
N ASN A 26 0.98 2.95 8.58
CA ASN A 26 1.35 2.38 9.88
C ASN A 26 0.12 2.25 10.80
N ASP A 27 -0.65 3.33 10.93
CA ASP A 27 -1.84 3.34 11.75
C ASP A 27 -3.00 2.62 11.08
N LEU A 28 -3.13 2.74 9.74
CA LEU A 28 -4.17 2.01 9.02
C LEU A 28 -4.06 0.50 9.22
N VAL A 29 -2.85 -0.07 9.18
CA VAL A 29 -2.61 -1.50 9.47
C VAL A 29 -2.96 -1.80 10.92
N GLN A 30 -2.40 -1.02 11.86
CA GLN A 30 -2.62 -1.20 13.30
C GLN A 30 -4.11 -1.23 13.65
N TYR A 31 -4.87 -0.26 13.20
CA TYR A 31 -6.31 -0.17 13.52
C TYR A 31 -7.17 -1.14 12.73
N THR A 32 -6.77 -1.52 11.52
CA THR A 32 -7.49 -2.55 10.74
C THR A 32 -7.39 -3.91 11.39
N LEU A 33 -6.20 -4.25 11.89
CA LEU A 33 -5.93 -5.56 12.49
C LEU A 33 -6.11 -5.56 14.02
N ALA A 34 -6.33 -4.39 14.64
CA ALA A 34 -6.37 -4.19 16.08
C ALA A 34 -5.10 -4.72 16.80
N VAL A 35 -3.94 -4.48 16.17
CA VAL A 35 -2.64 -4.96 16.63
C VAL A 35 -1.74 -3.78 16.90
N ASP A 36 -1.27 -3.65 18.14
CA ASP A 36 -0.26 -2.66 18.51
C ASP A 36 1.12 -3.12 17.99
N ARG A 37 1.67 -2.38 17.03
CA ARG A 37 2.97 -2.67 16.39
C ARG A 37 4.16 -2.56 17.35
N ASP A 38 4.02 -1.76 18.42
CA ASP A 38 5.07 -1.51 19.40
C ASP A 38 5.03 -2.52 20.58
N ASN A 39 4.05 -3.43 20.58
CA ASN A 39 3.90 -4.46 21.61
C ASN A 39 4.48 -5.79 21.12
N ASP A 40 5.61 -6.19 21.70
CA ASP A 40 6.36 -7.42 21.36
C ASP A 40 5.55 -8.71 21.46
N LEU A 41 4.46 -8.73 22.22
CA LEU A 41 3.61 -9.92 22.36
C LEU A 41 2.72 -10.15 21.14
N VAL A 42 2.36 -9.10 20.41
CA VAL A 42 1.38 -9.16 19.32
C VAL A 42 1.88 -8.60 17.99
N ASN A 43 3.04 -7.93 17.95
CA ASN A 43 3.56 -7.30 16.74
C ASN A 43 3.78 -8.29 15.57
N HIS A 44 3.95 -9.58 15.86
CA HIS A 44 4.02 -10.63 14.83
C HIS A 44 2.72 -10.80 14.02
N LEU A 45 1.60 -10.24 14.51
CA LEU A 45 0.31 -10.20 13.81
C LEU A 45 0.15 -8.93 12.95
N TYR A 46 1.09 -7.98 13.04
CA TYR A 46 1.10 -6.77 12.25
C TYR A 46 1.52 -7.10 10.80
N GLU A 47 0.55 -7.23 9.90
CA GLU A 47 0.78 -7.67 8.53
C GLU A 47 0.32 -6.62 7.51
N PRO A 48 1.26 -5.83 6.95
CA PRO A 48 0.93 -4.78 5.98
C PRO A 48 0.26 -5.29 4.70
N LEU A 49 0.54 -6.53 4.29
CA LEU A 49 -0.05 -7.16 3.12
C LEU A 49 -1.34 -7.94 3.42
N ASN A 50 -1.97 -7.65 4.57
CA ASN A 50 -3.27 -8.22 4.87
C ASN A 50 -4.31 -7.82 3.81
N PRO A 51 -5.14 -8.75 3.30
CA PRO A 51 -6.18 -8.45 2.30
C PRO A 51 -7.08 -7.28 2.68
N ALA A 52 -7.46 -7.16 3.95
CA ALA A 52 -8.30 -6.06 4.42
C ALA A 52 -7.61 -4.70 4.25
N VAL A 53 -6.32 -4.63 4.58
CA VAL A 53 -5.51 -3.40 4.42
C VAL A 53 -5.40 -3.01 2.94
N LEU A 54 -5.05 -3.96 2.07
CA LEU A 54 -4.92 -3.70 0.64
C LEU A 54 -6.24 -3.25 0.01
N ARG A 55 -7.36 -3.86 0.41
CA ARG A 55 -8.70 -3.46 -0.06
C ARG A 55 -9.07 -2.04 0.39
N LEU A 56 -8.71 -1.63 1.62
CA LEU A 56 -8.91 -0.26 2.09
C LEU A 56 -8.06 0.73 1.30
N ILE A 57 -6.78 0.46 1.09
CA ILE A 57 -5.89 1.29 0.26
C ILE A 57 -6.46 1.42 -1.16
N LYS A 58 -6.84 0.29 -1.79
CA LYS A 58 -7.43 0.26 -3.14
C LYS A 58 -8.69 1.11 -3.21
N ASN A 59 -9.56 1.06 -2.19
CA ASN A 59 -10.77 1.88 -2.15
C ASN A 59 -10.44 3.37 -2.13
N VAL A 60 -9.50 3.81 -1.29
CA VAL A 60 -9.11 5.23 -1.21
C VAL A 60 -8.51 5.70 -2.53
N VAL A 61 -7.61 4.92 -3.13
CA VAL A 61 -7.00 5.24 -4.43
C VAL A 61 -8.04 5.36 -5.53
N ARG A 62 -8.99 4.42 -5.59
CA ARG A 62 -10.11 4.47 -6.55
C ARG A 62 -10.96 5.71 -6.37
N VAL A 63 -11.38 6.00 -5.14
CA VAL A 63 -12.21 7.18 -4.81
C VAL A 63 -11.48 8.48 -5.15
N ALA A 64 -10.20 8.58 -4.79
CA ALA A 64 -9.38 9.74 -5.11
C ALA A 64 -9.31 9.98 -6.63
N LYS A 65 -9.08 8.93 -7.39
CA LYS A 65 -9.06 8.96 -8.86
C LYS A 65 -10.40 9.41 -9.43
N ASP A 66 -11.51 8.83 -8.97
CA ASP A 66 -12.87 9.14 -9.44
C ASP A 66 -13.24 10.59 -9.11
N ALA A 67 -12.76 11.13 -8.00
CA ALA A 67 -12.97 12.52 -7.58
C ALA A 67 -11.93 13.51 -8.16
N GLY A 68 -10.94 13.04 -8.93
CA GLY A 68 -9.85 13.88 -9.46
C GLY A 68 -8.95 14.48 -8.36
N LYS A 69 -8.80 13.79 -7.22
CA LYS A 69 -8.01 14.25 -6.10
C LYS A 69 -6.64 13.54 -6.06
N PRO A 70 -5.55 14.26 -5.76
CA PRO A 70 -4.26 13.63 -5.50
C PRO A 70 -4.33 12.69 -4.28
N VAL A 71 -3.56 11.62 -4.32
CA VAL A 71 -3.40 10.71 -3.19
C VAL A 71 -1.94 10.33 -3.01
N THR A 72 -1.43 10.56 -1.80
CA THR A 72 -0.09 10.18 -1.35
C THR A 72 -0.19 9.03 -0.37
N LEU A 73 0.76 8.12 -0.38
CA LEU A 73 0.90 7.11 0.66
C LEU A 73 2.18 7.37 1.44
N CYS A 74 2.08 7.34 2.77
CA CYS A 74 3.19 7.48 3.71
C CYS A 74 3.21 6.30 4.70
N GLY A 75 4.26 6.25 5.50
CA GLY A 75 4.53 5.15 6.41
C GLY A 75 5.55 4.17 5.83
N GLU A 76 5.80 3.09 6.54
CA GLU A 76 6.87 2.15 6.23
C GLU A 76 6.68 1.45 4.88
N MET A 77 5.44 1.16 4.50
CA MET A 77 5.13 0.55 3.20
C MET A 77 5.66 1.38 2.02
N ALA A 78 5.62 2.73 2.13
CA ALA A 78 6.09 3.62 1.07
C ALA A 78 7.59 3.50 0.79
N GLY A 79 8.39 3.17 1.82
CA GLY A 79 9.84 3.07 1.74
C GLY A 79 10.37 1.63 1.62
N THR A 80 9.49 0.62 1.64
CA THR A 80 9.87 -0.78 1.53
C THR A 80 9.92 -1.22 0.07
N PRO A 81 11.11 -1.50 -0.49
CA PRO A 81 11.28 -1.77 -1.92
C PRO A 81 10.38 -2.88 -2.44
N ALA A 82 10.18 -3.93 -1.63
CA ALA A 82 9.33 -5.07 -1.99
C ALA A 82 7.85 -4.69 -2.20
N TYR A 83 7.37 -3.62 -1.59
CA TYR A 83 5.96 -3.22 -1.67
C TYR A 83 5.71 -2.12 -2.70
N ILE A 84 6.74 -1.36 -3.07
CA ILE A 84 6.62 -0.22 -4.00
C ILE A 84 5.96 -0.61 -5.32
N PRO A 85 6.35 -1.72 -6.00
CA PRO A 85 5.74 -2.08 -7.27
C PRO A 85 4.24 -2.39 -7.15
N LEU A 86 3.83 -3.04 -6.04
CA LEU A 86 2.42 -3.29 -5.74
C LEU A 86 1.66 -1.97 -5.59
N LEU A 87 2.18 -1.05 -4.77
CA LEU A 87 1.54 0.25 -4.49
C LEU A 87 1.39 1.08 -5.77
N VAL A 88 2.44 1.13 -6.59
CA VAL A 88 2.38 1.79 -7.91
C VAL A 88 1.39 1.09 -8.83
N GLY A 89 1.36 -0.24 -8.83
CA GLY A 89 0.39 -1.05 -9.58
C GLY A 89 -1.07 -0.80 -9.16
N MET A 90 -1.31 -0.48 -7.89
CA MET A 90 -2.62 -0.05 -7.37
C MET A 90 -3.04 1.34 -7.86
N GLY A 91 -2.11 2.11 -8.44
CA GLY A 91 -2.37 3.45 -8.99
C GLY A 91 -1.86 4.60 -8.13
N LEU A 92 -1.05 4.33 -7.11
CA LEU A 92 -0.37 5.39 -6.35
C LEU A 92 0.76 5.98 -7.19
N THR A 93 0.83 7.31 -7.24
CA THR A 93 1.86 8.08 -7.95
C THR A 93 2.81 8.80 -7.00
N ASP A 94 2.39 8.97 -5.76
CA ASP A 94 3.10 9.76 -4.76
C ASP A 94 3.34 8.91 -3.51
N LEU A 95 4.62 8.62 -3.23
CA LEU A 95 5.07 7.86 -2.09
C LEU A 95 5.99 8.74 -1.23
N SER A 96 5.63 8.94 0.04
CA SER A 96 6.43 9.68 1.01
C SER A 96 7.23 8.72 1.88
N MET A 97 8.54 8.84 1.86
CA MET A 97 9.45 7.92 2.52
C MET A 97 10.68 8.64 3.10
N ASN A 98 11.45 7.95 3.92
CA ASN A 98 12.73 8.45 4.40
C ASN A 98 13.71 8.67 3.23
N PRO A 99 14.54 9.71 3.29
CA PRO A 99 15.53 9.99 2.23
C PRO A 99 16.48 8.82 1.94
N SER A 100 16.81 8.00 2.96
CA SER A 100 17.64 6.80 2.80
C SER A 100 17.04 5.75 1.86
N SER A 101 15.72 5.65 1.78
CA SER A 101 15.02 4.69 0.90
C SER A 101 14.87 5.19 -0.54
N LEU A 102 15.10 6.47 -0.80
CA LEU A 102 14.76 7.12 -2.07
C LEU A 102 15.50 6.52 -3.28
N LEU A 103 16.78 6.21 -3.15
CA LEU A 103 17.58 5.69 -4.27
C LEU A 103 17.14 4.28 -4.66
N GLU A 104 16.84 3.45 -3.67
CA GLU A 104 16.37 2.10 -3.89
C GLU A 104 14.95 2.10 -4.45
N ALA A 105 14.07 2.93 -3.92
CA ALA A 105 12.73 3.14 -4.45
C ALA A 105 12.74 3.56 -5.92
N LYS A 106 13.61 4.52 -6.28
CA LYS A 106 13.77 4.94 -7.69
C LYS A 106 14.26 3.82 -8.59
N LYS A 107 15.22 3.02 -8.10
CA LYS A 107 15.70 1.86 -8.84
C LYS A 107 14.56 0.89 -9.09
N THR A 108 13.84 0.49 -8.05
CA THR A 108 12.69 -0.42 -8.11
C THR A 108 11.63 0.05 -9.12
N ILE A 109 11.25 1.34 -9.08
CA ILE A 109 10.25 1.91 -10.01
C ILE A 109 10.75 1.87 -11.47
N ARG A 110 12.05 2.04 -11.71
CA ARG A 110 12.62 1.99 -13.06
C ARG A 110 12.74 0.59 -13.62
N ASP A 111 12.92 -0.39 -12.75
CA ASP A 111 13.11 -1.80 -13.14
C ASP A 111 11.77 -2.53 -13.33
N MET A 112 10.67 -2.00 -12.75
CA MET A 112 9.35 -2.60 -12.90
C MET A 112 8.67 -2.29 -14.24
N VAL A 113 7.79 -3.19 -14.68
CA VAL A 113 6.88 -2.96 -15.80
C VAL A 113 5.49 -2.65 -15.26
N PHE A 114 5.08 -1.39 -15.32
CA PHE A 114 3.84 -0.89 -14.72
C PHE A 114 2.60 -1.73 -15.05
N LYS A 115 2.42 -2.10 -16.36
CA LYS A 115 1.27 -2.89 -16.79
C LYS A 115 1.17 -4.26 -16.11
N ASN A 116 2.33 -4.90 -15.87
CA ASN A 116 2.39 -6.18 -15.18
C ASN A 116 1.94 -6.00 -13.72
N TRP A 117 2.47 -4.97 -13.05
CA TRP A 117 2.13 -4.68 -11.66
C TRP A 117 0.69 -4.21 -11.45
N GLN A 118 0.06 -3.61 -12.44
CA GLN A 118 -1.38 -3.37 -12.40
C GLN A 118 -2.19 -4.69 -12.35
N SER A 119 -1.73 -5.73 -13.06
CA SER A 119 -2.36 -7.05 -13.02
C SER A 119 -2.10 -7.74 -11.67
N VAL A 120 -0.84 -7.70 -11.20
CA VAL A 120 -0.44 -8.24 -9.89
C VAL A 120 -1.25 -7.60 -8.76
N ALA A 121 -1.38 -6.27 -8.77
CA ALA A 121 -2.14 -5.54 -7.75
C ALA A 121 -3.63 -5.91 -7.73
N ARG A 122 -4.21 -6.17 -8.90
CA ARG A 122 -5.59 -6.69 -8.97
C ARG A 122 -5.69 -8.06 -8.32
N THR A 123 -4.83 -8.99 -8.73
CA THR A 123 -4.79 -10.34 -8.17
C THR A 123 -4.56 -10.32 -6.67
N ALA A 124 -3.57 -9.54 -6.19
CA ALA A 124 -3.27 -9.44 -4.75
C ALA A 124 -4.47 -8.99 -3.90
N CYS A 125 -5.29 -8.08 -4.42
CA CYS A 125 -6.51 -7.63 -3.71
C CYS A 125 -7.65 -8.67 -3.70
N ASP A 126 -7.58 -9.69 -4.56
CA ASP A 126 -8.58 -10.75 -4.67
C ASP A 126 -8.17 -12.02 -3.90
N LEU A 127 -6.90 -12.11 -3.45
CA LEU A 127 -6.42 -13.19 -2.59
C LEU A 127 -6.98 -13.10 -1.16
N ASP A 128 -7.00 -14.23 -0.48
CA ASP A 128 -7.68 -14.38 0.80
C ASP A 128 -6.72 -14.37 2.01
N SER A 129 -5.42 -14.58 1.78
CA SER A 129 -4.43 -14.62 2.87
C SER A 129 -3.19 -13.77 2.61
N PRO A 130 -2.56 -13.24 3.67
CA PRO A 130 -1.29 -12.54 3.57
C PRO A 130 -0.18 -13.41 2.98
N GLU A 131 -0.18 -14.71 3.28
CA GLU A 131 0.83 -15.67 2.80
C GLU A 131 0.78 -15.82 1.28
N GLU A 132 -0.42 -15.89 0.69
CA GLU A 132 -0.59 -15.95 -0.76
C GLU A 132 -0.15 -14.64 -1.43
N ILE A 133 -0.49 -13.51 -0.82
CA ILE A 133 -0.07 -12.19 -1.30
C ILE A 133 1.45 -12.05 -1.24
N ASN A 134 2.06 -12.41 -0.11
CA ASN A 134 3.52 -12.38 0.05
C ASN A 134 4.22 -13.26 -1.00
N LYS A 135 3.73 -14.48 -1.25
CA LYS A 135 4.27 -15.38 -2.28
C LYS A 135 4.15 -14.78 -3.68
N LEU A 136 3.01 -14.20 -4.01
CA LEU A 136 2.79 -13.55 -5.30
C LEU A 136 3.79 -12.40 -5.49
N ILE A 137 3.90 -11.51 -4.51
CA ILE A 137 4.79 -10.34 -4.58
C ILE A 137 6.25 -10.76 -4.64
N ALA A 138 6.68 -11.72 -3.83
CA ALA A 138 8.05 -12.22 -3.85
C ALA A 138 8.42 -12.78 -5.23
N SER A 139 7.57 -13.61 -5.82
CA SER A 139 7.82 -14.19 -7.14
C SER A 139 7.89 -13.14 -8.26
N GLU A 140 7.08 -12.08 -8.19
CA GLU A 140 7.11 -10.99 -9.17
C GLU A 140 8.29 -10.04 -8.96
N ASN A 141 8.71 -9.83 -7.70
CA ASN A 141 9.91 -9.06 -7.38
C ASN A 141 11.19 -9.74 -7.88
N GLU A 142 11.30 -11.06 -7.75
CA GLU A 142 12.43 -11.82 -8.32
C GLU A 142 12.57 -11.62 -9.84
N ARG A 143 11.46 -11.51 -10.55
CA ARG A 143 11.46 -11.28 -12.02
C ARG A 143 12.05 -9.93 -12.42
N ILE A 144 12.01 -8.94 -11.54
CA ILE A 144 12.61 -7.61 -11.77
C ILE A 144 13.94 -7.44 -11.02
N GLY A 145 14.51 -8.54 -10.46
CA GLY A 145 15.80 -8.54 -9.80
C GLY A 145 15.82 -7.90 -8.41
N LEU A 146 14.64 -7.73 -7.78
CA LEU A 146 14.55 -7.40 -6.36
C LEU A 146 14.73 -8.68 -5.55
N GLN A 147 15.80 -8.71 -4.75
CA GLN A 147 16.00 -9.77 -3.77
C GLN A 147 15.11 -9.48 -2.56
N SER A 148 14.39 -10.51 -2.11
CA SER A 148 13.58 -10.50 -0.89
C SER A 148 14.44 -10.38 0.36
#